data_1caf030f85ad4495a6a878370ffcde14
#
_entry.id   1caf030f85ad4495a6a878370ffcde14
#
_cell.length_a   1.000
_cell.length_b   1.000
_cell.length_c   1.000
_cell.angle_alpha   90.00
_cell.angle_beta   90.00
_cell.angle_gamma   90.00
#
_symmetry.space_group_name_H-M   'P 1'
#
loop_
_entity.id
_entity.type
_entity.pdbx_description
1 polymer ?
#
loop_
_entity_poly.entity_id
_entity_poly.type
_entity_poly.pdbx_seq_one_letter_code
_entity_poly.pdbx_strand_id
1 'polypeptide(L)'
;EQLRLKENSSETDQYFTQMGLSFQLPKDFEIGGGLRYAKKNDNTGPKQGYESFFRYHIDLAFNHKRKRFDFKHRLRFQNKNEIGVSEAEGDNAKKNLRFKSSVSYNVRNWKLDPKFSAEIFNRSQKGKEDGFHKYRLTLGSQYKFQNLGQIDLFFRLEQSLNAVLTKSTKIIGFSYTYAFDKKKN
;
A
#
# COMPACT_ATOMS: atom_id res chain seq x y z
N GLU A 1 -1.62 2.78 -11.47
CA GLU A 1 -0.27 3.39 -11.49
C GLU A 1 -0.05 4.30 -10.30
N GLN A 2 1.18 4.48 -9.89
CA GLN A 2 1.53 5.43 -8.83
C GLN A 2 2.93 5.98 -9.05
N LEU A 3 3.06 7.31 -8.95
CA LEU A 3 4.32 8.03 -8.86
C LEU A 3 4.55 8.44 -7.39
N ARG A 4 5.78 8.32 -6.91
CA ARG A 4 6.22 8.83 -5.61
C ARG A 4 7.39 9.76 -5.81
N LEU A 5 7.36 10.86 -5.10
CA LEU A 5 8.44 11.84 -5.07
C LEU A 5 9.11 11.83 -3.68
N LYS A 6 10.38 12.19 -3.63
CA LYS A 6 11.18 12.37 -2.41
C LYS A 6 11.83 13.76 -2.42
N GLU A 7 12.61 14.11 -1.42
CA GLU A 7 13.35 15.38 -1.30
C GLU A 7 12.43 16.59 -1.57
N ASN A 8 11.35 16.73 -0.77
CA ASN A 8 10.35 17.79 -0.92
C ASN A 8 9.71 17.85 -2.33
N SER A 9 9.53 16.70 -2.96
CA SER A 9 8.95 16.53 -4.30
C SER A 9 9.84 16.97 -5.46
N SER A 10 11.14 17.19 -5.22
CA SER A 10 12.10 17.55 -6.29
C SER A 10 12.61 16.36 -7.07
N GLU A 11 12.57 15.15 -6.47
CA GLU A 11 13.07 13.93 -7.10
C GLU A 11 12.03 12.82 -7.15
N THR A 12 12.06 12.02 -8.22
CA THR A 12 11.30 10.78 -8.29
C THR A 12 11.94 9.73 -7.36
N ASP A 13 11.18 9.26 -6.38
CA ASP A 13 11.57 8.10 -5.55
C ASP A 13 11.25 6.78 -6.25
N GLN A 14 10.02 6.65 -6.71
CA GLN A 14 9.54 5.40 -7.31
C GLN A 14 8.32 5.64 -8.17
N TYR A 15 8.23 4.91 -9.29
CA TYR A 15 6.95 4.73 -9.96
C TYR A 15 6.62 3.24 -10.13
N PHE A 16 5.33 2.92 -10.19
CA PHE A 16 4.93 1.53 -10.38
C PHE A 16 3.56 1.38 -11.01
N THR A 17 3.42 0.26 -11.73
CA THR A 17 2.15 -0.27 -12.22
C THR A 17 1.78 -1.51 -11.43
N GLN A 18 0.51 -1.63 -11.09
CA GLN A 18 -0.03 -2.77 -10.36
C GLN A 18 -1.30 -3.27 -11.02
N MET A 19 -1.40 -4.59 -11.16
CA MET A 19 -2.62 -5.29 -11.53
C MET A 19 -3.06 -6.18 -10.38
N GLY A 20 -4.36 -6.39 -10.23
CA GLY A 20 -4.89 -7.24 -9.18
C GLY A 20 -6.30 -7.71 -9.47
N LEU A 21 -6.67 -8.81 -8.83
CA LEU A 21 -7.99 -9.39 -8.86
C LEU A 21 -8.46 -9.61 -7.42
N SER A 22 -9.75 -9.48 -7.18
CA SER A 22 -10.36 -9.85 -5.91
C SER A 22 -11.72 -10.49 -6.12
N PHE A 23 -12.07 -11.38 -5.21
CA PHE A 23 -13.33 -12.11 -5.20
C PHE A 23 -13.98 -11.94 -3.83
N GLN A 24 -15.26 -11.59 -3.85
CA GLN A 24 -16.07 -11.53 -2.64
C GLN A 24 -16.45 -12.97 -2.24
N LEU A 25 -16.26 -13.27 -0.98
CA LEU A 25 -16.63 -14.53 -0.35
C LEU A 25 -17.85 -14.30 0.57
N PRO A 26 -18.57 -15.38 0.96
CA PRO A 26 -19.62 -15.25 1.97
C PRO A 26 -19.12 -14.64 3.28
N LYS A 27 -20.05 -14.07 4.08
CA LYS A 27 -19.79 -13.49 5.40
C LYS A 27 -18.80 -12.33 5.38
N ASP A 28 -18.89 -11.47 4.35
CA ASP A 28 -18.10 -10.23 4.23
C ASP A 28 -16.57 -10.44 4.08
N PHE A 29 -16.15 -11.65 3.73
CA PHE A 29 -14.76 -11.91 3.37
C PHE A 29 -14.47 -11.58 1.91
N GLU A 30 -13.22 -11.21 1.64
CA GLU A 30 -12.69 -10.96 0.30
C GLU A 30 -11.30 -11.61 0.21
N ILE A 31 -11.07 -12.38 -0.83
CA ILE A 31 -9.75 -12.88 -1.19
C ILE A 31 -9.25 -12.14 -2.42
N GLY A 32 -7.98 -11.78 -2.44
CA GLY A 32 -7.41 -11.07 -3.58
C GLY A 32 -5.94 -11.34 -3.76
N GLY A 33 -5.43 -10.89 -4.88
CA GLY A 33 -4.02 -10.98 -5.20
C GLY A 33 -3.62 -9.95 -6.25
N GLY A 34 -2.32 -9.77 -6.43
CA GLY A 34 -1.86 -8.88 -7.47
C GLY A 34 -0.36 -8.89 -7.66
N LEU A 35 0.01 -8.36 -8.81
CA LEU A 35 1.37 -8.23 -9.30
C LEU A 35 1.70 -6.75 -9.40
N ARG A 36 2.94 -6.39 -9.10
CA ARG A 36 3.45 -5.03 -9.25
C ARG A 36 4.83 -5.06 -9.89
N TYR A 37 4.99 -4.26 -10.91
CA TYR A 37 6.28 -3.86 -11.44
C TYR A 37 6.59 -2.45 -10.94
N ALA A 38 7.79 -2.21 -10.44
CA ALA A 38 8.19 -0.92 -9.90
C ALA A 38 9.62 -0.58 -10.31
N LYS A 39 9.83 0.67 -10.65
CA LYS A 39 11.17 1.27 -10.76
C LYS A 39 11.38 2.21 -9.59
N LYS A 40 12.48 2.03 -8.88
CA LYS A 40 12.89 2.84 -7.74
C LYS A 40 14.19 3.53 -8.06
N ASN A 41 14.26 4.82 -7.80
CA ASN A 41 15.49 5.59 -7.94
C ASN A 41 16.36 5.39 -6.71
N ASP A 42 17.52 4.75 -6.90
CA ASP A 42 18.55 4.65 -5.87
C ASP A 42 19.69 5.63 -6.16
N ASN A 43 19.79 6.64 -5.29
CA ASN A 43 20.85 7.67 -5.36
C ASN A 43 21.93 7.41 -4.31
N THR A 44 21.98 6.19 -3.73
CA THR A 44 22.92 5.85 -2.65
C THR A 44 23.92 4.80 -3.10
N GLY A 45 25.19 4.94 -2.66
CA GLY A 45 26.24 3.99 -2.95
C GLY A 45 26.93 4.18 -4.31
N PRO A 46 27.83 3.25 -4.68
CA PRO A 46 28.65 3.36 -5.89
C PRO A 46 27.91 3.09 -7.19
N LYS A 47 26.78 2.37 -7.13
CA LYS A 47 25.89 2.14 -8.27
C LYS A 47 24.61 2.92 -8.05
N GLN A 48 24.41 3.96 -8.83
CA GLN A 48 23.22 4.81 -8.78
C GLN A 48 22.36 4.59 -10.02
N GLY A 49 21.06 4.81 -9.88
CA GLY A 49 20.12 4.71 -10.98
C GLY A 49 18.80 4.05 -10.61
N TYR A 50 18.05 3.61 -11.63
CA TYR A 50 16.76 2.99 -11.43
C TYR A 50 16.87 1.47 -11.31
N GLU A 51 16.54 0.96 -10.12
CA GLU A 51 16.37 -0.47 -9.85
C GLU A 51 14.96 -0.92 -10.21
N SER A 52 14.84 -2.07 -10.83
CA SER A 52 13.56 -2.67 -11.21
C SER A 52 13.16 -3.77 -10.25
N PHE A 53 11.92 -3.72 -9.79
CA PHE A 53 11.41 -4.70 -8.82
C PHE A 53 10.12 -5.35 -9.30
N PHE A 54 10.03 -6.63 -9.06
CA PHE A 54 8.78 -7.39 -9.14
C PHE A 54 8.25 -7.70 -7.75
N ARG A 55 6.95 -7.57 -7.57
CA ARG A 55 6.26 -7.89 -6.33
C ARG A 55 4.94 -8.57 -6.60
N TYR A 56 4.69 -9.69 -5.94
CA TYR A 56 3.36 -10.25 -5.84
C TYR A 56 2.82 -10.18 -4.42
N HIS A 57 1.50 -10.27 -4.29
CA HIS A 57 0.83 -10.32 -3.00
C HIS A 57 -0.47 -11.12 -3.07
N ILE A 58 -0.83 -11.67 -1.93
CA ILE A 58 -2.12 -12.33 -1.68
C ILE A 58 -2.75 -11.65 -0.47
N ASP A 59 -4.04 -11.39 -0.55
CA ASP A 59 -4.83 -10.70 0.47
C ASP A 59 -5.97 -11.57 0.96
N LEU A 60 -6.22 -11.53 2.25
CA LEU A 60 -7.48 -11.92 2.87
C LEU A 60 -8.02 -10.68 3.59
N ALA A 61 -9.23 -10.27 3.26
CA ALA A 61 -9.87 -9.13 3.91
C ALA A 61 -11.22 -9.52 4.49
N PHE A 62 -11.59 -8.84 5.56
CA PHE A 62 -12.90 -8.90 6.20
C PHE A 62 -13.46 -7.49 6.25
N ASN A 63 -14.65 -7.29 5.68
CA ASN A 63 -15.32 -6.00 5.60
C ASN A 63 -16.59 -6.09 6.41
N HIS A 64 -16.82 -5.15 7.32
CA HIS A 64 -18.11 -5.10 8.03
C HIS A 64 -18.55 -3.66 8.24
N LYS A 65 -19.87 -3.48 8.23
CA LYS A 65 -20.49 -2.17 8.42
C LYS A 65 -21.28 -2.15 9.73
N ARG A 66 -21.14 -1.05 10.46
CA ARG A 66 -21.95 -0.81 11.63
C ARG A 66 -22.42 0.64 11.64
N LYS A 67 -23.72 0.84 11.43
CA LYS A 67 -24.32 2.18 11.26
C LYS A 67 -23.62 2.94 10.12
N ARG A 68 -22.89 4.00 10.45
CA ARG A 68 -22.16 4.86 9.51
C ARG A 68 -20.67 4.52 9.41
N PHE A 69 -20.22 3.53 10.15
CA PHE A 69 -18.82 3.09 10.13
C PHE A 69 -18.66 1.91 9.18
N ASP A 70 -17.69 2.02 8.28
CA ASP A 70 -17.20 0.93 7.46
C ASP A 70 -15.82 0.50 7.98
N PHE A 71 -15.71 -0.76 8.39
CA PHE A 71 -14.45 -1.35 8.85
C PHE A 71 -13.92 -2.32 7.80
N LYS A 72 -12.62 -2.25 7.53
CA LYS A 72 -11.92 -3.22 6.70
C LYS A 72 -10.64 -3.67 7.37
N HIS A 73 -10.53 -4.96 7.65
CA HIS A 73 -9.34 -5.63 8.14
C HIS A 73 -8.73 -6.43 7.01
N ARG A 74 -7.42 -6.33 6.81
CA ARG A 74 -6.74 -7.04 5.73
C ARG A 74 -5.44 -7.64 6.22
N LEU A 75 -5.28 -8.93 6.00
CA LEU A 75 -4.02 -9.65 6.08
C LEU A 75 -3.44 -9.77 4.67
N ARG A 76 -2.19 -9.37 4.48
CA ARG A 76 -1.48 -9.43 3.20
C ARG A 76 -0.15 -10.14 3.36
N PHE A 77 0.05 -11.21 2.61
CA PHE A 77 1.38 -11.71 2.31
C PHE A 77 1.89 -11.06 1.04
N GLN A 78 3.14 -10.62 1.03
CA GLN A 78 3.79 -10.10 -0.16
C GLN A 78 5.25 -10.56 -0.23
N ASN A 79 5.72 -10.77 -1.45
CA ASN A 79 7.11 -10.99 -1.78
C ASN A 79 7.57 -9.95 -2.80
N LYS A 80 8.79 -9.43 -2.63
CA LYS A 80 9.41 -8.45 -3.52
C LYS A 80 10.84 -8.89 -3.82
N ASN A 81 11.18 -8.93 -5.12
CA ASN A 81 12.51 -9.24 -5.64
C ASN A 81 12.98 -8.14 -6.58
N GLU A 82 14.28 -7.97 -6.70
CA GLU A 82 14.90 -7.16 -7.73
C GLU A 82 15.00 -7.97 -9.02
N ILE A 83 14.71 -7.35 -10.16
CA ILE A 83 14.74 -8.00 -11.46
C ILE A 83 16.15 -7.92 -12.03
N GLY A 84 16.67 -9.07 -12.48
CA GLY A 84 18.01 -9.14 -13.07
C GLY A 84 19.15 -9.25 -12.06
N VAL A 85 18.84 -9.39 -10.78
CA VAL A 85 19.82 -9.63 -9.73
C VAL A 85 19.49 -10.96 -9.05
N SER A 86 20.45 -11.85 -9.00
CA SER A 86 20.32 -13.16 -8.34
C SER A 86 20.56 -13.07 -6.83
N GLU A 87 20.19 -14.11 -6.09
CA GLU A 87 20.48 -14.19 -4.66
C GLU A 87 22.00 -14.18 -4.38
N ALA A 88 22.79 -14.75 -5.26
CA ALA A 88 24.24 -14.75 -5.17
C ALA A 88 24.84 -13.35 -5.37
N GLU A 89 24.18 -12.49 -6.12
CA GLU A 89 24.53 -11.08 -6.36
C GLU A 89 23.96 -10.13 -5.32
N GLY A 90 23.19 -10.64 -4.35
CA GLY A 90 22.70 -9.89 -3.20
C GLY A 90 21.21 -9.58 -3.19
N ASP A 91 20.41 -9.95 -4.22
CA ASP A 91 18.96 -9.83 -4.09
C ASP A 91 18.43 -10.92 -3.17
N ASN A 92 18.05 -10.50 -1.98
CA ASN A 92 17.36 -11.33 -1.03
C ASN A 92 15.87 -10.97 -1.02
N ALA A 93 15.04 -11.93 -1.44
CA ALA A 93 13.60 -11.77 -1.48
C ALA A 93 13.05 -11.17 -0.18
N LYS A 94 12.40 -10.00 -0.30
CA LYS A 94 11.78 -9.33 0.84
C LYS A 94 10.34 -9.81 1.03
N LYS A 95 10.15 -10.75 1.94
CA LYS A 95 8.82 -11.24 2.33
C LYS A 95 8.26 -10.35 3.45
N ASN A 96 6.98 -10.02 3.37
CA ASN A 96 6.28 -9.31 4.43
C ASN A 96 4.89 -9.90 4.64
N LEU A 97 4.57 -10.15 5.91
CA LEU A 97 3.21 -10.32 6.35
C LEU A 97 2.73 -8.98 6.92
N ARG A 98 1.57 -8.50 6.46
CA ARG A 98 1.08 -7.17 6.81
C ARG A 98 -0.35 -7.29 7.29
N PHE A 99 -0.63 -6.71 8.45
CA PHE A 99 -1.99 -6.56 8.94
C PHE A 99 -2.37 -5.08 8.89
N LYS A 100 -3.50 -4.78 8.26
CA LYS A 100 -4.06 -3.45 8.16
C LYS A 100 -5.48 -3.45 8.68
N SER A 101 -5.78 -2.53 9.58
CA SER A 101 -7.14 -2.19 9.99
C SER A 101 -7.46 -0.79 9.51
N SER A 102 -8.64 -0.58 8.97
CA SER A 102 -9.12 0.73 8.53
C SER A 102 -10.57 0.93 8.92
N VAL A 103 -10.90 2.17 9.21
CA VAL A 103 -12.25 2.64 9.47
C VAL A 103 -12.53 3.87 8.62
N SER A 104 -13.70 3.94 8.01
CA SER A 104 -14.23 5.15 7.39
C SER A 104 -15.59 5.47 8.02
N TYR A 105 -15.90 6.75 8.08
CA TYR A 105 -17.13 7.25 8.66
C TYR A 105 -17.93 8.05 7.63
N ASN A 106 -19.15 7.61 7.34
CA ASN A 106 -20.05 8.31 6.43
C ASN A 106 -20.71 9.47 7.20
N VAL A 107 -20.29 10.69 6.91
CA VAL A 107 -20.83 11.91 7.52
C VAL A 107 -22.11 12.29 6.79
N ARG A 108 -23.24 12.44 7.52
CA ARG A 108 -24.51 12.80 6.93
C ARG A 108 -24.44 14.19 6.28
N ASN A 109 -24.96 14.31 5.06
CA ASN A 109 -24.98 15.53 4.26
C ASN A 109 -23.59 16.13 3.97
N TRP A 110 -22.53 15.35 4.11
CA TRP A 110 -21.17 15.72 3.81
C TRP A 110 -20.60 14.78 2.75
N LYS A 111 -19.90 15.32 1.78
CA LYS A 111 -19.39 14.53 0.65
C LYS A 111 -17.98 13.95 0.89
N LEU A 112 -17.33 14.37 1.97
CA LEU A 112 -15.99 13.96 2.32
C LEU A 112 -16.04 12.97 3.51
N ASP A 113 -15.84 11.70 3.23
CA ASP A 113 -15.83 10.67 4.26
C ASP A 113 -14.42 10.56 4.88
N PRO A 114 -14.24 10.88 6.17
CA PRO A 114 -12.96 10.70 6.83
C PRO A 114 -12.62 9.21 6.95
N LYS A 115 -11.35 8.91 6.80
CA LYS A 115 -10.81 7.56 6.85
C LYS A 115 -9.53 7.51 7.66
N PHE A 116 -9.45 6.56 8.58
CA PHE A 116 -8.25 6.25 9.32
C PHE A 116 -7.80 4.82 9.07
N SER A 117 -6.51 4.56 9.04
CA SER A 117 -6.00 3.19 9.04
C SER A 117 -4.67 3.07 9.75
N ALA A 118 -4.49 1.93 10.41
CA ALA A 118 -3.23 1.49 11.00
C ALA A 118 -2.79 0.18 10.31
N GLU A 119 -1.49 0.06 10.05
CA GLU A 119 -0.91 -1.11 9.41
C GLU A 119 0.42 -1.45 10.06
N ILE A 120 0.65 -2.73 10.34
CA ILE A 120 1.90 -3.25 10.86
C ILE A 120 2.54 -4.21 9.86
N PHE A 121 3.87 -4.23 9.83
CA PHE A 121 4.66 -5.01 8.88
C PHE A 121 5.60 -5.95 9.64
N ASN A 122 5.42 -7.24 9.40
CA ASN A 122 6.34 -8.28 9.82
C ASN A 122 7.17 -8.68 8.60
N ARG A 123 8.49 -8.60 8.72
CA ARG A 123 9.45 -8.89 7.64
C ARG A 123 10.12 -10.23 7.88
N SER A 124 10.35 -10.98 6.79
CA SER A 124 11.34 -12.04 6.72
C SER A 124 12.19 -11.82 5.48
N GLN A 125 13.50 -11.68 5.68
CA GLN A 125 14.47 -11.42 4.62
C GLN A 125 15.86 -11.88 5.06
N LYS A 126 16.52 -12.74 4.27
CA LYS A 126 17.88 -13.19 4.54
C LYS A 126 18.84 -11.99 4.73
N GLY A 127 19.68 -12.05 5.75
CA GLY A 127 20.61 -10.98 6.09
C GLY A 127 19.98 -9.75 6.78
N LYS A 128 18.74 -9.81 7.19
CA LYS A 128 18.06 -8.79 8.00
C LYS A 128 17.36 -9.45 9.18
N GLU A 129 17.17 -8.70 10.27
CA GLU A 129 16.37 -9.16 11.40
C GLU A 129 14.93 -9.40 10.97
N ASP A 130 14.40 -10.58 11.27
CA ASP A 130 13.01 -10.93 11.06
C ASP A 130 12.11 -10.32 12.14
N GLY A 131 10.84 -10.16 11.84
CA GLY A 131 9.84 -9.68 12.80
C GLY A 131 9.22 -8.32 12.44
N PHE A 132 8.59 -7.71 13.44
CA PHE A 132 7.94 -6.41 13.27
C PHE A 132 8.96 -5.31 13.10
N HIS A 133 9.01 -4.69 11.91
CA HIS A 133 10.05 -3.71 11.59
C HIS A 133 9.50 -2.32 11.26
N LYS A 134 8.19 -2.21 11.04
CA LYS A 134 7.57 -0.93 10.68
C LYS A 134 6.07 -0.94 10.99
N TYR A 135 5.54 0.23 11.38
CA TYR A 135 4.11 0.50 11.31
C TYR A 135 3.81 1.72 10.43
N ARG A 136 2.54 1.86 10.07
CA ARG A 136 2.04 2.93 9.21
C ARG A 136 0.69 3.37 9.70
N LEU A 137 0.54 4.67 9.94
CA LEU A 137 -0.73 5.32 10.20
C LEU A 137 -1.12 6.15 8.98
N THR A 138 -2.39 6.15 8.63
CA THR A 138 -2.89 6.96 7.51
C THR A 138 -4.20 7.60 7.91
N LEU A 139 -4.26 8.92 7.79
CA LEU A 139 -5.48 9.72 7.90
C LEU A 139 -5.79 10.27 6.52
N GLY A 140 -7.03 10.23 6.10
CA GLY A 140 -7.42 10.71 4.78
C GLY A 140 -8.90 11.00 4.69
N SER A 141 -9.29 11.45 3.53
CA SER A 141 -10.69 11.66 3.16
C SER A 141 -10.91 11.28 1.72
N GLN A 142 -12.09 10.79 1.42
CA GLN A 142 -12.48 10.41 0.07
C GLN A 142 -13.69 11.22 -0.39
N TYR A 143 -13.68 11.56 -1.67
CA TYR A 143 -14.78 12.19 -2.36
C TYR A 143 -15.21 11.34 -3.54
N LYS A 144 -16.50 10.95 -3.57
CA LYS A 144 -17.07 10.17 -4.68
C LYS A 144 -17.83 11.10 -5.61
N PHE A 145 -17.46 11.10 -6.87
CA PHE A 145 -18.21 11.76 -7.94
C PHE A 145 -19.25 10.79 -8.50
N GLN A 146 -20.42 11.30 -8.82
CA GLN A 146 -21.38 10.51 -9.60
C GLN A 146 -20.80 10.26 -11.00
N ASN A 147 -20.66 8.99 -11.39
CA ASN A 147 -20.19 8.53 -12.71
C ASN A 147 -18.75 8.90 -13.11
N LEU A 148 -17.98 9.57 -12.26
CA LEU A 148 -16.60 10.00 -12.56
C LEU A 148 -15.55 9.35 -11.69
N GLY A 149 -15.92 8.47 -10.75
CA GLY A 149 -14.98 7.78 -9.87
C GLY A 149 -14.82 8.46 -8.51
N GLN A 150 -13.65 8.27 -7.91
CA GLN A 150 -13.35 8.67 -6.54
C GLN A 150 -11.98 9.32 -6.45
N ILE A 151 -11.88 10.38 -5.67
CA ILE A 151 -10.63 11.01 -5.28
C ILE A 151 -10.38 10.73 -3.80
N ASP A 152 -9.17 10.33 -3.46
CA ASP A 152 -8.69 10.18 -2.08
C ASP A 152 -7.51 11.13 -1.84
N LEU A 153 -7.57 11.90 -0.76
CA LEU A 153 -6.46 12.66 -0.22
C LEU A 153 -6.05 12.04 1.11
N PHE A 154 -4.76 11.89 1.36
CA PHE A 154 -4.30 11.30 2.61
C PHE A 154 -2.97 11.86 3.09
N PHE A 155 -2.83 11.89 4.40
CA PHE A 155 -1.56 12.01 5.10
C PHE A 155 -1.18 10.67 5.71
N ARG A 156 0.08 10.29 5.59
CA ARG A 156 0.60 9.01 6.05
C ARG A 156 1.90 9.19 6.80
N LEU A 157 1.96 8.57 7.97
CA LEU A 157 3.17 8.43 8.78
C LEU A 157 3.65 6.97 8.70
N GLU A 158 4.88 6.76 8.26
CA GLU A 158 5.58 5.48 8.35
C GLU A 158 6.70 5.59 9.38
N GLN A 159 6.75 4.67 10.32
CA GLN A 159 7.71 4.66 11.41
C GLN A 159 8.41 3.30 11.44
N SER A 160 9.74 3.31 11.41
CA SER A 160 10.53 2.09 11.63
C SER A 160 10.45 1.67 13.10
N LEU A 161 10.42 0.36 13.33
CA LEU A 161 10.56 -0.28 14.63
C LEU A 161 11.94 -0.94 14.67
N ASN A 162 12.54 -1.04 15.86
CA ASN A 162 13.79 -1.77 16.08
C ASN A 162 14.98 -1.30 15.22
N ALA A 163 15.00 -0.04 14.81
CA ALA A 163 16.15 0.54 14.14
C ALA A 163 17.00 1.34 15.13
N VAL A 164 18.32 1.21 15.05
CA VAL A 164 19.28 2.02 15.85
C VAL A 164 19.03 3.51 15.66
N LEU A 165 18.64 3.90 14.44
CA LEU A 165 18.11 5.23 14.11
C LEU A 165 16.67 5.09 13.63
N THR A 166 15.75 5.55 14.43
CA THR A 166 14.33 5.52 14.11
C THR A 166 14.02 6.40 12.90
N LYS A 167 13.74 5.78 11.75
CA LYS A 167 13.39 6.51 10.52
C LYS A 167 11.89 6.76 10.49
N SER A 168 11.50 8.03 10.49
CA SER A 168 10.12 8.47 10.28
C SER A 168 9.98 9.06 8.87
N THR A 169 8.95 8.64 8.14
CA THR A 169 8.63 9.17 6.82
C THR A 169 7.21 9.69 6.81
N LYS A 170 7.05 10.96 6.48
CA LYS A 170 5.75 11.62 6.31
C LYS A 170 5.44 11.69 4.81
N ILE A 171 4.22 11.32 4.42
CA ILE A 171 3.80 11.25 3.02
C ILE A 171 2.45 11.93 2.90
N ILE A 172 2.34 12.89 1.98
CA ILE A 172 1.06 13.41 1.51
C ILE A 172 0.79 12.74 0.16
N GLY A 173 -0.42 12.28 -0.05
CA GLY A 173 -0.77 11.58 -1.28
C GLY A 173 -2.17 11.90 -1.76
N PHE A 174 -2.29 11.83 -3.07
CA PHE A 174 -3.52 11.95 -3.81
C PHE A 174 -3.70 10.69 -4.66
N SER A 175 -4.92 10.18 -4.74
CA SER A 175 -5.24 9.11 -5.68
C SER A 175 -6.58 9.36 -6.35
N TYR A 176 -6.67 8.94 -7.60
CA TYR A 176 -7.90 8.92 -8.37
C TYR A 176 -8.21 7.47 -8.76
N THR A 177 -9.44 7.06 -8.53
CA THR A 177 -9.92 5.73 -8.88
C THR A 177 -11.14 5.87 -9.78
N TYR A 178 -11.09 5.27 -10.95
CA TYR A 178 -12.24 5.16 -11.84
C TYR A 178 -12.70 3.70 -11.89
N ALA A 179 -14.00 3.48 -11.76
CA ALA A 179 -14.61 2.15 -11.87
C ALA A 179 -15.43 2.10 -13.17
N PHE A 180 -15.15 1.12 -14.01
CA PHE A 180 -15.96 0.82 -15.19
C PHE A 180 -17.10 -0.13 -14.76
N ASP A 181 -18.29 0.39 -14.57
CA ASP A 181 -19.45 -0.45 -14.35
C ASP A 181 -19.97 -0.97 -15.69
N LYS A 182 -19.98 -2.30 -15.82
CA LYS A 182 -20.69 -2.95 -16.93
C LYS A 182 -22.17 -2.73 -16.67
N LYS A 183 -22.83 -1.84 -17.43
CA LYS A 183 -24.30 -1.78 -17.42
C LYS A 183 -24.82 -3.21 -17.67
N LYS A 184 -25.54 -3.76 -16.71
CA LYS A 184 -26.35 -4.96 -16.97
C LYS A 184 -27.42 -4.54 -17.99
N ASN A 185 -27.29 -5.00 -19.22
CA ASN A 185 -28.41 -5.04 -20.17
C ASN A 185 -29.40 -6.08 -19.71
#